data_10d5489b77bede795b92374c7ba2f0f1
#
_entry.id   10d5489b77bede795b92374c7ba2f0f1
#
_cell.length_a   1.000
_cell.length_b   1.000
_cell.length_c   1.000
_cell.angle_alpha   90.00
_cell.angle_beta   90.00
_cell.angle_gamma   90.00
#
_symmetry.space_group_name_H-M   'P 1'
#
loop_
_entity.id
_entity.type
_entity.pdbx_description
1 polymer ?
#
loop_
_entity_poly.entity_id
_entity_poly.type
_entity_poly.pdbx_seq_one_letter_code
_entity_poly.pdbx_strand_id
1 'polypeptide(L)'
;SIRSVAAAITGFLRHSVRKIGITREKLPSCIALAVCPLVTFYLFEMYTHNPFTTMHFKTQLLNMAFYVLTALLLFGIVKYVRAALMLQTAFFMVAGLANYYVLNFRSAPIMPWDIYSISTAASVAGNFSYELSTSTILVIVGFLILLLIESRFHMKAPGRVAKRAALILLSIVMIYGYTGMIQSESFVQSFGLYDKLFTPVSYTHLTLPTKA
;
A
#
# COMPACT_ATOMS: atom_id res chain seq x y z
N SER A 1 1.26 -13.21 35.24
CA SER A 1 2.59 -13.51 34.69
C SER A 1 2.51 -13.49 33.17
N ILE A 2 3.53 -13.01 32.50
CA ILE A 2 3.59 -12.85 31.01
C ILE A 2 3.31 -14.19 30.32
N ARG A 3 3.71 -15.31 30.92
CA ARG A 3 3.44 -16.67 30.39
C ARG A 3 1.96 -17.05 30.38
N SER A 4 1.16 -16.62 31.35
CA SER A 4 -0.28 -16.90 31.39
C SER A 4 -1.05 -16.07 30.33
N VAL A 5 -0.64 -14.83 30.09
CA VAL A 5 -1.25 -13.98 29.07
C VAL A 5 -0.89 -14.52 27.66
N ALA A 6 0.34 -14.93 27.45
CA ALA A 6 0.77 -15.55 26.18
C ALA A 6 0.01 -16.87 25.91
N ALA A 7 -0.22 -17.70 26.94
CA ALA A 7 -0.99 -18.94 26.82
C ALA A 7 -2.49 -18.65 26.52
N ALA A 8 -3.06 -17.62 27.12
CA ALA A 8 -4.43 -17.20 26.85
C ALA A 8 -4.61 -16.69 25.44
N ILE A 9 -3.68 -15.82 24.97
CA ILE A 9 -3.68 -15.30 23.59
C ILE A 9 -3.51 -16.43 22.57
N THR A 10 -2.58 -17.37 22.81
CA THR A 10 -2.39 -18.52 21.91
C THR A 10 -3.58 -19.47 21.94
N GLY A 11 -4.25 -19.65 23.08
CA GLY A 11 -5.49 -20.42 23.21
C GLY A 11 -6.64 -19.79 22.45
N PHE A 12 -6.84 -18.48 22.60
CA PHE A 12 -7.86 -17.71 21.90
C PHE A 12 -7.64 -17.73 20.39
N LEU A 13 -6.41 -17.48 19.94
CA LEU A 13 -6.04 -17.54 18.51
C LEU A 13 -6.27 -18.95 17.94
N ARG A 14 -5.88 -20.02 18.65
CA ARG A 14 -6.15 -21.40 18.23
C ARG A 14 -7.64 -21.69 18.09
N HIS A 15 -8.46 -21.24 19.04
CA HIS A 15 -9.90 -21.45 19.01
C HIS A 15 -10.55 -20.68 17.84
N SER A 16 -10.19 -19.42 17.65
CA SER A 16 -10.67 -18.57 16.54
C SER A 16 -10.26 -19.11 15.18
N VAL A 17 -9.00 -19.51 15.00
CA VAL A 17 -8.47 -20.10 13.76
C VAL A 17 -9.19 -21.43 13.43
N ARG A 18 -9.49 -22.26 14.44
CA ARG A 18 -10.22 -23.52 14.25
C ARG A 18 -11.67 -23.29 13.85
N LYS A 19 -12.31 -22.24 14.37
CA LYS A 19 -13.70 -21.86 14.05
C LYS A 19 -13.83 -21.34 12.59
N ILE A 20 -12.77 -20.71 12.07
CA ILE A 20 -12.71 -20.18 10.70
C ILE A 20 -12.31 -21.26 9.66
N GLY A 21 -11.99 -22.49 10.12
CA GLY A 21 -11.62 -23.60 9.23
C GLY A 21 -10.24 -23.45 8.57
N ILE A 22 -9.35 -22.64 9.17
CA ILE A 22 -7.96 -22.48 8.73
C ILE A 22 -7.15 -23.67 9.25
N THR A 23 -6.71 -24.54 8.34
CA THR A 23 -5.80 -25.65 8.65
C THR A 23 -4.41 -25.11 9.01
N ARG A 24 -3.64 -25.79 9.85
CA ARG A 24 -2.27 -25.39 10.21
C ARG A 24 -1.38 -25.08 9.02
N GLU A 25 -1.56 -25.78 7.92
CA GLU A 25 -0.83 -25.59 6.65
C GLU A 25 -1.14 -24.26 5.95
N LYS A 26 -2.35 -23.70 6.15
CA LYS A 26 -2.77 -22.44 5.54
C LYS A 26 -2.43 -21.21 6.39
N LEU A 27 -2.11 -21.42 7.67
CA LEU A 27 -1.82 -20.33 8.60
C LEU A 27 -0.67 -19.43 8.13
N PRO A 28 0.49 -19.94 7.66
CA PRO A 28 1.57 -19.08 7.17
C PRO A 28 1.14 -18.20 5.99
N SER A 29 0.33 -18.74 5.07
CA SER A 29 -0.18 -17.98 3.94
C SER A 29 -1.21 -16.91 4.32
N CYS A 30 -2.02 -17.17 5.35
CA CYS A 30 -2.94 -16.15 5.89
C CYS A 30 -2.17 -15.03 6.58
N ILE A 31 -1.12 -15.36 7.33
CA ILE A 31 -0.24 -14.36 7.95
C ILE A 31 0.48 -13.55 6.86
N ALA A 32 1.00 -14.20 5.83
CA ALA A 32 1.64 -13.52 4.71
C ALA A 32 0.69 -12.54 4.01
N LEU A 33 -0.58 -12.92 3.79
CA LEU A 33 -1.60 -12.05 3.19
C LEU A 33 -1.89 -10.79 4.02
N ALA A 34 -1.62 -10.81 5.31
CA ALA A 34 -1.73 -9.64 6.17
C ALA A 34 -0.40 -8.86 6.29
N VAL A 35 0.74 -9.56 6.42
CA VAL A 35 2.03 -8.94 6.75
C VAL A 35 2.78 -8.45 5.50
N CYS A 36 2.79 -9.22 4.40
CA CYS A 36 3.53 -8.80 3.19
C CYS A 36 3.05 -7.46 2.62
N PRO A 37 1.73 -7.15 2.56
CA PRO A 37 1.28 -5.84 2.14
C PRO A 37 1.77 -4.69 3.03
N LEU A 38 1.93 -4.92 4.34
CA LEU A 38 2.49 -3.92 5.27
C LEU A 38 3.96 -3.65 4.96
N VAL A 39 4.73 -4.69 4.68
CA VAL A 39 6.13 -4.56 4.26
C VAL A 39 6.22 -3.83 2.92
N THR A 40 5.34 -4.16 1.97
CA THR A 40 5.23 -3.48 0.67
C THR A 40 4.96 -1.97 0.86
N PHE A 41 4.05 -1.60 1.77
CA PHE A 41 3.80 -0.20 2.11
C PHE A 41 5.07 0.51 2.59
N TYR A 42 5.79 -0.06 3.57
CA TYR A 42 7.01 0.57 4.08
C TYR A 42 8.10 0.68 3.03
N LEU A 43 8.31 -0.33 2.21
CA LEU A 43 9.28 -0.28 1.10
C LEU A 43 8.89 0.78 0.06
N PHE A 44 7.60 0.94 -0.23
CA PHE A 44 7.12 1.96 -1.16
C PHE A 44 7.39 3.38 -0.65
N GLU A 45 7.07 3.65 0.61
CA GLU A 45 7.32 4.97 1.22
C GLU A 45 8.82 5.29 1.32
N MET A 46 9.66 4.30 1.58
CA MET A 46 11.12 4.45 1.66
C MET A 46 11.80 4.89 0.35
N TYR A 47 11.11 4.85 -0.79
CA TYR A 47 11.64 5.44 -2.01
C TYR A 47 11.78 6.96 -1.93
N THR A 48 10.92 7.63 -1.19
CA THR A 48 10.79 9.08 -1.17
C THR A 48 11.11 9.70 0.18
N HIS A 49 10.76 9.02 1.26
CA HIS A 49 10.99 9.51 2.63
C HIS A 49 10.98 8.36 3.63
N ASN A 50 11.46 8.62 4.83
CA ASN A 50 11.40 7.63 5.91
C ASN A 50 10.03 7.73 6.62
N PRO A 51 9.13 6.73 6.46
CA PRO A 51 7.79 6.78 7.03
C PRO A 51 7.77 6.83 8.56
N PHE A 52 8.80 6.30 9.23
CA PHE A 52 8.89 6.29 10.70
C PHE A 52 9.14 7.68 11.30
N THR A 53 9.76 8.59 10.54
CA THR A 53 10.09 9.94 11.01
C THR A 53 9.14 11.01 10.49
N THR A 54 8.55 10.78 9.30
CA THR A 54 7.76 11.80 8.59
C THR A 54 6.25 11.58 8.69
N MET A 55 5.81 10.33 8.94
CA MET A 55 4.38 10.01 8.97
C MET A 55 3.88 9.74 10.39
N HIS A 56 2.75 10.34 10.75
CA HIS A 56 2.05 9.99 11.99
C HIS A 56 1.56 8.54 11.95
N PHE A 57 1.60 7.84 13.08
CA PHE A 57 1.18 6.45 13.19
C PHE A 57 -0.24 6.20 12.67
N LYS A 58 -1.17 7.12 12.91
CA LYS A 58 -2.55 7.03 12.39
C LYS A 58 -2.60 6.98 10.87
N THR A 59 -1.79 7.83 10.20
CA THR A 59 -1.68 7.86 8.73
C THR A 59 -1.06 6.58 8.20
N GLN A 60 -0.02 6.06 8.87
CA GLN A 60 0.59 4.77 8.50
C GLN A 60 -0.45 3.65 8.57
N LEU A 61 -1.22 3.55 9.68
CA LEU A 61 -2.24 2.52 9.85
C LEU A 61 -3.33 2.60 8.77
N LEU A 62 -3.71 3.80 8.40
CA LEU A 62 -4.70 4.02 7.35
C LEU A 62 -4.18 3.53 6.00
N ASN A 63 -2.96 3.91 5.62
CA ASN A 63 -2.35 3.45 4.38
C ASN A 63 -2.14 1.93 4.37
N MET A 64 -1.67 1.34 5.47
CA MET A 64 -1.55 -0.12 5.60
C MET A 64 -2.86 -0.85 5.32
N ALA A 65 -4.00 -0.32 5.81
CA ALA A 65 -5.30 -0.92 5.55
C ALA A 65 -5.60 -0.98 4.04
N PHE A 66 -5.27 0.06 3.29
CA PHE A 66 -5.44 0.07 1.84
C PHE A 66 -4.60 -1.02 1.15
N TYR A 67 -3.33 -1.20 1.55
CA TYR A 67 -2.48 -2.25 0.99
C TYR A 67 -3.00 -3.66 1.29
N VAL A 68 -3.53 -3.90 2.49
CA VAL A 68 -4.16 -5.19 2.84
C VAL A 68 -5.43 -5.42 2.01
N LEU A 69 -6.27 -4.41 1.85
CA LEU A 69 -7.50 -4.52 1.04
C LEU A 69 -7.20 -4.82 -0.44
N THR A 70 -6.19 -4.17 -1.01
CA THR A 70 -5.76 -4.45 -2.39
C THR A 70 -5.18 -5.86 -2.54
N ALA A 71 -4.43 -6.36 -1.55
CA ALA A 71 -3.96 -7.75 -1.53
C ALA A 71 -5.12 -8.75 -1.50
N LEU A 72 -6.15 -8.50 -0.67
CA LEU A 72 -7.35 -9.34 -0.59
C LEU A 72 -8.14 -9.34 -1.90
N LEU A 73 -8.27 -8.18 -2.53
CA LEU A 73 -8.91 -8.05 -3.84
C LEU A 73 -8.17 -8.88 -4.90
N LEU A 74 -6.85 -8.71 -5.00
CA LEU A 74 -6.01 -9.46 -5.94
C LEU A 74 -6.06 -10.96 -5.64
N PHE A 75 -6.06 -11.38 -4.37
CA PHE A 75 -6.21 -12.77 -3.99
C PHE A 75 -7.55 -13.36 -4.47
N GLY A 76 -8.64 -12.63 -4.35
CA GLY A 76 -9.95 -13.02 -4.89
C GLY A 76 -9.91 -13.21 -6.41
N ILE A 77 -9.23 -12.33 -7.15
CA ILE A 77 -9.14 -12.36 -8.61
C ILE A 77 -8.22 -13.49 -9.08
N VAL A 78 -6.99 -13.53 -8.59
CA VAL A 78 -5.90 -14.39 -9.09
C VAL A 78 -5.97 -15.81 -8.54
N LYS A 79 -6.70 -16.08 -7.46
CA LYS A 79 -6.91 -17.37 -6.76
C LYS A 79 -5.71 -17.88 -5.93
N TYR A 80 -4.50 -17.42 -6.16
CA TYR A 80 -3.29 -17.88 -5.47
C TYR A 80 -2.70 -16.76 -4.64
N VAL A 81 -2.46 -16.99 -3.35
CA VAL A 81 -1.83 -16.00 -2.46
C VAL A 81 -0.50 -15.53 -3.00
N ARG A 82 0.36 -16.48 -3.43
CA ARG A 82 1.65 -16.16 -4.02
C ARG A 82 1.54 -15.17 -5.16
N ALA A 83 0.69 -15.46 -6.14
CA ALA A 83 0.55 -14.62 -7.33
C ALA A 83 -0.09 -13.26 -7.02
N ALA A 84 -1.02 -13.21 -6.07
CA ALA A 84 -1.65 -11.96 -5.63
C ALA A 84 -0.64 -11.04 -4.94
N LEU A 85 0.14 -11.57 -3.98
CA LEU A 85 1.16 -10.81 -3.27
C LEU A 85 2.27 -10.35 -4.23
N MET A 86 2.84 -11.26 -5.02
CA MET A 86 3.89 -10.93 -5.98
C MET A 86 3.44 -9.88 -7.00
N LEU A 87 2.19 -9.96 -7.49
CA LEU A 87 1.64 -8.97 -8.42
C LEU A 87 1.52 -7.59 -7.75
N GLN A 88 1.02 -7.55 -6.53
CA GLN A 88 0.94 -6.31 -5.75
C GLN A 88 2.33 -5.72 -5.50
N THR A 89 3.24 -6.51 -4.97
CA THR A 89 4.60 -6.09 -4.63
C THR A 89 5.35 -5.60 -5.87
N ALA A 90 5.27 -6.32 -7.00
CA ALA A 90 5.88 -5.91 -8.26
C ALA A 90 5.28 -4.60 -8.79
N PHE A 91 3.95 -4.44 -8.70
CA PHE A 91 3.28 -3.19 -9.09
C PHE A 91 3.79 -2.00 -8.27
N PHE A 92 3.82 -2.13 -6.94
CA PHE A 92 4.27 -1.03 -6.07
C PHE A 92 5.79 -0.79 -6.18
N MET A 93 6.60 -1.81 -6.45
CA MET A 93 8.02 -1.63 -6.75
C MET A 93 8.23 -0.73 -7.96
N VAL A 94 7.54 -1.01 -9.06
CA VAL A 94 7.64 -0.22 -10.30
C VAL A 94 7.03 1.17 -10.12
N ALA A 95 5.85 1.27 -9.53
CA ALA A 95 5.18 2.55 -9.27
C ALA A 95 6.00 3.45 -8.33
N GLY A 96 6.61 2.88 -7.29
CA GLY A 96 7.48 3.62 -6.37
C GLY A 96 8.74 4.14 -7.04
N LEU A 97 9.37 3.32 -7.89
CA LEU A 97 10.54 3.74 -8.65
C LEU A 97 10.16 4.86 -9.66
N ALA A 98 9.03 4.72 -10.34
CA ALA A 98 8.53 5.77 -11.23
C ALA A 98 8.25 7.08 -10.46
N ASN A 99 7.61 6.99 -9.30
CA ASN A 99 7.33 8.13 -8.43
C ASN A 99 8.62 8.80 -7.93
N TYR A 100 9.64 8.01 -7.55
CA TYR A 100 10.94 8.52 -7.16
C TYR A 100 11.58 9.40 -8.25
N TYR A 101 11.59 8.95 -9.51
CA TYR A 101 12.11 9.75 -10.61
C TYR A 101 11.25 10.98 -10.91
N VAL A 102 9.92 10.83 -10.90
CA VAL A 102 9.03 11.98 -11.15
C VAL A 102 9.20 13.06 -10.08
N LEU A 103 9.35 12.68 -8.81
CA LEU A 103 9.65 13.61 -7.72
C LEU A 103 10.98 14.34 -7.92
N ASN A 104 12.03 13.63 -8.35
CA ASN A 104 13.34 14.23 -8.61
C ASN A 104 13.31 15.23 -9.79
N PHE A 105 12.47 14.99 -10.80
CA PHE A 105 12.37 15.88 -11.95
C PHE A 105 11.43 17.06 -11.74
N ARG A 106 10.31 16.83 -11.08
CA ARG A 106 9.19 17.77 -11.03
C ARG A 106 8.91 18.34 -9.64
N SER A 107 9.56 17.79 -8.61
CA SER A 107 9.29 18.09 -7.20
C SER A 107 7.83 17.91 -6.78
N ALA A 108 7.08 17.10 -7.54
CA ALA A 108 5.69 16.74 -7.28
C ALA A 108 5.49 15.24 -7.53
N PRO A 109 4.66 14.55 -6.73
CA PRO A 109 4.40 13.12 -6.90
C PRO A 109 3.66 12.84 -8.21
N ILE A 110 3.73 11.57 -8.64
CA ILE A 110 2.97 11.09 -9.80
C ILE A 110 1.48 11.15 -9.50
N MET A 111 0.72 11.69 -10.44
CA MET A 111 -0.73 11.83 -10.33
C MET A 111 -1.43 10.91 -11.35
N PRO A 112 -2.67 10.46 -11.09
CA PRO A 112 -3.39 9.55 -11.99
C PRO A 112 -3.50 10.07 -13.44
N TRP A 113 -3.60 11.37 -13.64
CA TRP A 113 -3.68 11.99 -14.98
C TRP A 113 -2.32 12.08 -15.69
N ASP A 114 -1.20 11.84 -15.02
CA ASP A 114 0.12 11.78 -15.68
C ASP A 114 0.19 10.61 -16.68
N ILE A 115 -0.72 9.65 -16.61
CA ILE A 115 -0.85 8.56 -17.58
C ILE A 115 -1.07 9.08 -19.01
N TYR A 116 -1.73 10.21 -19.17
CA TYR A 116 -1.93 10.85 -20.49
C TYR A 116 -0.65 11.47 -21.05
N SER A 117 0.33 11.77 -20.20
CA SER A 117 1.61 12.37 -20.56
C SER A 117 2.76 11.37 -20.68
N ILE A 118 2.49 10.06 -20.54
CA ILE A 118 3.52 9.00 -20.57
C ILE A 118 4.30 9.02 -21.88
N SER A 119 3.65 9.23 -23.02
CA SER A 119 4.33 9.28 -24.33
C SER A 119 5.30 10.45 -24.42
N THR A 120 4.89 11.62 -23.93
CA THR A 120 5.75 12.82 -23.86
C THR A 120 6.92 12.61 -22.89
N ALA A 121 6.66 12.04 -21.73
CA ALA A 121 7.69 11.72 -20.76
C ALA A 121 8.71 10.72 -21.33
N ALA A 122 8.25 9.69 -22.04
CA ALA A 122 9.11 8.69 -22.67
C ALA A 122 10.01 9.31 -23.77
N SER A 123 9.51 10.29 -24.54
CA SER A 123 10.28 10.94 -25.59
C SER A 123 11.43 11.80 -25.07
N VAL A 124 11.31 12.36 -23.88
CA VAL A 124 12.35 13.18 -23.25
C VAL A 124 13.21 12.42 -22.25
N ALA A 125 12.81 11.20 -21.89
CA ALA A 125 13.48 10.37 -20.88
C ALA A 125 14.97 10.15 -21.19
N GLY A 126 15.34 10.00 -22.47
CA GLY A 126 16.73 9.80 -22.91
C GLY A 126 17.67 10.98 -22.65
N ASN A 127 17.14 12.16 -22.33
CA ASN A 127 17.91 13.37 -22.10
C ASN A 127 18.28 13.58 -20.62
N PHE A 128 17.84 12.69 -19.73
CA PHE A 128 18.09 12.80 -18.30
C PHE A 128 19.08 11.75 -17.81
N SER A 129 19.94 12.14 -16.87
CA SER A 129 20.79 11.22 -16.13
C SER A 129 19.98 10.58 -15.00
N TYR A 130 19.83 9.25 -15.09
CA TYR A 130 19.11 8.47 -14.05
C TYR A 130 20.10 7.99 -13.00
N GLU A 131 20.32 8.79 -11.96
CA GLU A 131 21.14 8.37 -10.83
C GLU A 131 20.26 7.69 -9.78
N LEU A 132 20.64 6.45 -9.43
CA LEU A 132 20.05 5.72 -8.33
C LEU A 132 20.84 6.02 -7.04
N SER A 133 20.17 6.58 -6.05
CA SER A 133 20.80 6.72 -4.74
C SER A 133 21.01 5.35 -4.08
N THR A 134 22.01 5.24 -3.21
CA THR A 134 22.25 4.00 -2.45
C THR A 134 21.01 3.55 -1.66
N SER A 135 20.24 4.48 -1.12
CA SER A 135 18.98 4.18 -0.42
C SER A 135 17.95 3.55 -1.36
N THR A 136 17.81 4.09 -2.58
CA THR A 136 16.89 3.55 -3.59
C THR A 136 17.28 2.12 -4.00
N ILE A 137 18.58 1.85 -4.17
CA ILE A 137 19.08 0.50 -4.45
C ILE A 137 18.73 -0.47 -3.32
N LEU A 138 18.91 -0.08 -2.07
CA LEU A 138 18.54 -0.90 -0.91
C LEU A 138 17.04 -1.21 -0.86
N VAL A 139 16.20 -0.24 -1.20
CA VAL A 139 14.74 -0.44 -1.28
C VAL A 139 14.39 -1.45 -2.38
N ILE A 140 14.99 -1.34 -3.57
CA ILE A 140 14.80 -2.31 -4.66
C ILE A 140 15.21 -3.71 -4.21
N VAL A 141 16.37 -3.86 -3.55
CA VAL A 141 16.82 -5.15 -3.00
C VAL A 141 15.81 -5.68 -1.98
N GLY A 142 15.25 -4.81 -1.11
CA GLY A 142 14.19 -5.17 -0.18
C GLY A 142 12.96 -5.73 -0.88
N PHE A 143 12.50 -5.10 -1.97
CA PHE A 143 11.39 -5.60 -2.79
C PHE A 143 11.71 -6.96 -3.43
N LEU A 144 12.91 -7.15 -3.94
CA LEU A 144 13.32 -8.44 -4.52
C LEU A 144 13.34 -9.56 -3.47
N ILE A 145 13.84 -9.28 -2.27
CA ILE A 145 13.80 -10.23 -1.14
C ILE A 145 12.35 -10.54 -0.76
N LEU A 146 11.48 -9.53 -0.70
CA LEU A 146 10.06 -9.74 -0.40
C LEU A 146 9.39 -10.64 -1.44
N LEU A 147 9.63 -10.41 -2.74
CA LEU A 147 9.14 -11.26 -3.84
C LEU A 147 9.61 -12.72 -3.70
N LEU A 148 10.86 -12.95 -3.30
CA LEU A 148 11.38 -14.28 -3.03
C LEU A 148 10.67 -14.95 -1.84
N ILE A 149 10.39 -14.22 -0.78
CA ILE A 149 9.63 -14.71 0.38
C ILE A 149 8.20 -15.05 -0.03
N GLU A 150 7.53 -14.17 -0.77
CA GLU A 150 6.16 -14.35 -1.25
C GLU A 150 6.01 -15.57 -2.16
N SER A 151 7.04 -15.90 -2.93
CA SER A 151 7.05 -17.08 -3.81
C SER A 151 6.88 -18.42 -3.07
N ARG A 152 7.12 -18.45 -1.75
CA ARG A 152 7.03 -19.65 -0.91
C ARG A 152 5.62 -19.97 -0.43
N PHE A 153 4.67 -19.05 -0.53
CA PHE A 153 3.32 -19.26 -0.02
C PHE A 153 2.41 -19.92 -1.07
N HIS A 154 1.73 -21.01 -0.70
CA HIS A 154 0.97 -21.87 -1.62
C HIS A 154 -0.50 -22.04 -1.23
N MET A 155 -1.19 -20.97 -0.82
CA MET A 155 -2.62 -21.06 -0.50
C MET A 155 -3.47 -20.68 -1.72
N LYS A 156 -4.56 -21.45 -1.92
CA LYS A 156 -5.59 -21.14 -2.93
C LYS A 156 -6.81 -20.48 -2.28
N ALA A 157 -7.42 -19.55 -2.99
CA ALA A 157 -8.71 -18.97 -2.62
C ALA A 157 -9.81 -20.06 -2.58
N PRO A 158 -10.93 -19.80 -1.87
CA PRO A 158 -12.05 -20.74 -1.79
C PRO A 158 -12.48 -21.21 -3.19
N GLY A 159 -12.64 -22.52 -3.38
CA GLY A 159 -12.97 -23.11 -4.68
C GLY A 159 -14.38 -22.75 -5.18
N ARG A 160 -15.33 -22.45 -4.27
CA ARG A 160 -16.68 -22.05 -4.65
C ARG A 160 -16.68 -20.64 -5.24
N VAL A 161 -17.17 -20.51 -6.47
CA VAL A 161 -17.23 -19.22 -7.20
C VAL A 161 -17.96 -18.15 -6.38
N ALA A 162 -19.08 -18.50 -5.73
CA ALA A 162 -19.83 -17.58 -4.89
C ALA A 162 -19.01 -16.99 -3.72
N LYS A 163 -18.18 -17.82 -3.05
CA LYS A 163 -17.32 -17.34 -1.95
C LYS A 163 -16.23 -16.40 -2.45
N ARG A 164 -15.68 -16.67 -3.65
CA ARG A 164 -14.71 -15.78 -4.26
C ARG A 164 -15.34 -14.48 -4.72
N ALA A 165 -16.50 -14.54 -5.38
CA ALA A 165 -17.22 -13.35 -5.77
C ALA A 165 -17.59 -12.49 -4.54
N ALA A 166 -18.00 -13.11 -3.44
CA ALA A 166 -18.24 -12.41 -2.19
C ALA A 166 -16.96 -11.74 -1.62
N LEU A 167 -15.80 -12.41 -1.69
CA LEU A 167 -14.53 -11.81 -1.26
C LEU A 167 -14.15 -10.60 -2.12
N ILE A 168 -14.27 -10.72 -3.44
CA ILE A 168 -14.00 -9.63 -4.40
C ILE A 168 -14.95 -8.46 -4.13
N LEU A 169 -16.24 -8.73 -4.05
CA LEU A 169 -17.26 -7.70 -3.80
C LEU A 169 -17.04 -6.99 -2.47
N LEU A 170 -16.78 -7.76 -1.40
CA LEU A 170 -16.46 -7.20 -0.09
C LEU A 170 -15.22 -6.30 -0.15
N SER A 171 -14.15 -6.74 -0.83
CA SER A 171 -12.93 -5.95 -0.97
C SER A 171 -13.19 -4.65 -1.73
N ILE A 172 -13.99 -4.69 -2.82
CA ILE A 172 -14.36 -3.49 -3.59
C ILE A 172 -15.17 -2.52 -2.72
N VAL A 173 -16.19 -3.03 -2.00
CA VAL A 173 -17.02 -2.20 -1.11
C VAL A 173 -16.18 -1.55 -0.01
N MET A 174 -15.25 -2.32 0.58
CA MET A 174 -14.35 -1.81 1.61
C MET A 174 -13.38 -0.76 1.06
N ILE A 175 -12.82 -0.95 -0.14
CA ILE A 175 -11.95 0.04 -0.81
C ILE A 175 -12.75 1.30 -1.13
N TYR A 176 -13.96 1.17 -1.66
CA TYR A 176 -14.82 2.31 -1.95
C TYR A 176 -15.21 3.09 -0.68
N GLY A 177 -15.60 2.38 0.37
CA GLY A 177 -15.87 2.98 1.68
C GLY A 177 -14.64 3.67 2.28
N TYR A 178 -13.46 3.05 2.15
CA TYR A 178 -12.20 3.62 2.58
C TYR A 178 -11.87 4.92 1.83
N THR A 179 -12.00 4.95 0.50
CA THR A 179 -11.75 6.17 -0.29
C THR A 179 -12.75 7.27 0.04
N GLY A 180 -14.04 6.94 0.22
CA GLY A 180 -15.05 7.89 0.66
C GLY A 180 -14.77 8.45 2.05
N MET A 181 -14.29 7.62 2.97
CA MET A 181 -13.91 8.03 4.32
C MET A 181 -12.74 9.03 4.31
N ILE A 182 -11.70 8.78 3.52
CA ILE A 182 -10.54 9.69 3.39
C ILE A 182 -10.93 11.02 2.73
N GLN A 183 -11.90 11.03 1.83
CA GLN A 183 -12.39 12.23 1.18
C GLN A 183 -13.34 13.06 2.08
N SER A 184 -13.80 12.50 3.18
CA SER A 184 -14.68 13.20 4.13
C SER A 184 -13.88 14.19 4.97
N GLU A 185 -14.20 15.48 4.84
CA GLU A 185 -13.56 16.55 5.63
C GLU A 185 -13.68 16.31 7.14
N SER A 186 -14.84 15.86 7.59
CA SER A 186 -15.09 15.57 9.02
C SER A 186 -14.16 14.48 9.54
N PHE A 187 -13.91 13.43 8.74
CA PHE A 187 -13.00 12.36 9.12
C PHE A 187 -11.55 12.83 9.14
N VAL A 188 -11.13 13.57 8.10
CA VAL A 188 -9.77 14.09 7.97
C VAL A 188 -9.44 15.07 9.11
N GLN A 189 -10.39 15.92 9.49
CA GLN A 189 -10.26 16.83 10.65
C GLN A 189 -10.18 16.08 11.98
N SER A 190 -11.07 15.08 12.20
CA SER A 190 -11.09 14.31 13.45
C SER A 190 -9.84 13.44 13.65
N PHE A 191 -9.21 13.00 12.56
CA PHE A 191 -7.95 12.27 12.58
C PHE A 191 -6.71 13.14 12.62
N GLY A 192 -6.83 14.47 12.45
CA GLY A 192 -5.71 15.41 12.42
C GLY A 192 -4.81 15.21 11.21
N LEU A 193 -5.37 14.79 10.07
CA LEU A 193 -4.62 14.53 8.85
C LEU A 193 -4.28 15.83 8.09
N TYR A 194 -4.93 16.92 8.42
CA TYR A 194 -4.77 18.22 7.73
C TYR A 194 -3.44 18.91 7.96
N ASP A 195 -2.71 18.58 9.03
CA ASP A 195 -1.60 19.43 9.48
C ASP A 195 -0.33 19.39 8.62
N LYS A 196 -0.18 18.47 7.64
CA LYS A 196 1.06 18.43 6.84
C LYS A 196 0.93 18.00 5.37
N LEU A 197 -0.22 17.52 4.90
CA LEU A 197 -0.32 17.02 3.53
C LEU A 197 -1.08 17.95 2.57
N PHE A 198 -1.91 18.83 3.10
CA PHE A 198 -2.59 19.86 2.32
C PHE A 198 -2.65 21.15 3.15
N THR A 199 -1.58 21.92 3.18
CA THR A 199 -1.75 23.34 3.21
C THR A 199 -2.37 23.68 1.86
N PRO A 200 -3.68 24.03 1.75
CA PRO A 200 -4.16 24.67 0.56
C PRO A 200 -3.26 25.88 0.38
N VAL A 201 -2.51 25.92 -0.73
CA VAL A 201 -1.82 27.15 -1.13
C VAL A 201 -2.93 28.17 -1.16
N SER A 202 -2.97 29.00 -0.14
CA SER A 202 -3.96 30.04 0.00
C SER A 202 -3.78 30.91 -1.23
N TYR A 203 -4.76 30.91 -2.12
CA TYR A 203 -4.80 31.76 -3.32
C TYR A 203 -4.87 33.25 -2.96
N THR A 204 -4.59 33.62 -1.71
CA THR A 204 -4.58 35.00 -1.21
C THR A 204 -3.42 35.85 -1.77
N HIS A 205 -2.49 35.28 -2.55
CA HIS A 205 -1.42 36.04 -3.17
C HIS A 205 -1.60 36.32 -4.68
N LEU A 206 -2.78 36.04 -5.23
CA LEU A 206 -3.12 36.43 -6.62
C LEU A 206 -3.96 37.71 -6.70
N THR A 207 -3.95 38.56 -5.69
CA THR A 207 -4.29 39.96 -5.91
C THR A 207 -3.05 40.64 -6.52
N LEU A 208 -2.98 40.61 -7.83
CA LEU A 208 -2.15 41.57 -8.60
C LEU A 208 -2.44 42.98 -8.06
N PRO A 209 -1.41 43.77 -7.71
CA PRO A 209 -1.63 45.19 -7.45
C PRO A 209 -2.14 45.82 -8.74
N THR A 210 -3.43 46.09 -8.81
CA THR A 210 -3.98 47.03 -9.78
C THR A 210 -3.30 48.38 -9.51
N LYS A 211 -2.30 48.69 -10.34
CA LYS A 211 -1.81 50.06 -10.39
C LYS A 211 -2.96 50.95 -10.85
N ALA A 212 -3.38 51.82 -9.97
CA ALA A 212 -4.11 53.01 -10.33
C ALA A 212 -3.19 53.98 -11.07
#